data_ee063367bcb0aa994ccbfccee907a6ca
#
_entry.id   ee063367bcb0aa994ccbfccee907a6ca
#
_cell.length_a   1.000
_cell.length_b   1.000
_cell.length_c   1.000
_cell.angle_alpha   90.00
_cell.angle_beta   90.00
_cell.angle_gamma   90.00
#
_symmetry.space_group_name_H-M   'P 1'
#
loop_
_entity.id
_entity.type
_entity.pdbx_description
1 polymer ?
#
loop_
_entity_poly.entity_id
_entity_poly.type
_entity_poly.pdbx_seq_one_letter_code
_entity_poly.pdbx_strand_id
1 'polypeptide(L)'
;RDIARKRVTLLYKPIDPARAATLVQSDVRAAEFKATSTNKPAARDTLALRSAQATESEEASGAGLVNFGILVTATVIDPVKEAEARAAVDNLGATARLRLRPVYGSQDSAFAAALPLGLVLTKHVAVPAALRERV
;
A
#
# COMPACT_ATOMS: atom_id res chain seq x y z
N ARG A 1 23.79 3.63 16.25
CA ARG A 1 22.76 2.89 15.45
C ARG A 1 21.53 2.78 16.31
N ASP A 2 20.47 3.48 15.96
CA ASP A 2 19.29 3.65 16.83
C ASP A 2 18.26 2.53 16.62
N ILE A 3 18.31 1.85 15.48
CA ILE A 3 17.47 0.70 15.14
C ILE A 3 18.30 -0.58 15.27
N ALA A 4 17.92 -1.43 16.21
CA ALA A 4 18.58 -2.72 16.45
C ALA A 4 18.21 -3.77 15.38
N ARG A 5 16.95 -3.76 14.95
CA ARG A 5 16.45 -4.67 13.92
C ARG A 5 15.38 -3.97 13.06
N LYS A 6 15.44 -4.20 11.76
CA LYS A 6 14.47 -3.71 10.81
C LYS A 6 13.91 -4.89 9.99
N ARG A 7 12.60 -4.93 9.82
CA ARG A 7 11.89 -5.89 8.97
C ARG A 7 10.96 -5.13 8.03
N VAL A 8 10.93 -5.56 6.79
CA VAL A 8 9.96 -5.12 5.78
C VAL A 8 9.18 -6.34 5.35
N THR A 9 7.86 -6.25 5.47
CA THR A 9 6.94 -7.33 5.07
C THR A 9 6.02 -6.81 3.98
N LEU A 10 5.94 -7.53 2.88
CA LEU A 10 5.02 -7.26 1.79
C LEU A 10 3.82 -8.21 1.92
N LEU A 11 2.62 -7.63 1.91
CA LEU A 11 1.36 -8.36 1.93
C LEU A 11 0.73 -8.26 0.54
N TYR A 12 0.43 -9.39 -0.07
CA TYR A 12 -0.21 -9.46 -1.38
C TYR A 12 -1.62 -10.00 -1.26
N LYS A 13 -2.57 -9.31 -1.88
CA LYS A 13 -3.96 -9.76 -2.00
C LYS A 13 -4.31 -9.82 -3.49
N PRO A 14 -4.26 -10.99 -4.11
CA PRO A 14 -4.71 -11.16 -5.47
C PRO A 14 -6.17 -10.75 -5.63
N ILE A 15 -6.47 -10.10 -6.74
CA ILE A 15 -7.83 -9.70 -7.12
C ILE A 15 -8.40 -10.76 -8.05
N ASP A 16 -9.67 -11.06 -7.87
CA ASP A 16 -10.39 -11.98 -8.73
C ASP A 16 -10.31 -11.51 -10.20
N PRO A 17 -9.88 -12.35 -11.16
CA PRO A 17 -9.77 -11.97 -12.56
C PRO A 17 -11.06 -11.40 -13.15
N ALA A 18 -12.22 -11.90 -12.74
CA ALA A 18 -13.51 -11.38 -13.22
C ALA A 18 -13.76 -9.93 -12.79
N ARG A 19 -13.14 -9.48 -11.71
CA ARG A 19 -13.22 -8.09 -11.22
C ARG A 19 -12.07 -7.22 -11.70
N ALA A 20 -10.93 -7.82 -12.04
CA ALA A 20 -9.71 -7.11 -12.40
C ALA A 20 -9.93 -6.20 -13.61
N ALA A 21 -10.51 -6.73 -14.69
CA ALA A 21 -10.82 -5.98 -15.91
C ALA A 21 -11.68 -4.74 -15.63
N THR A 22 -12.74 -4.89 -14.82
CA THR A 22 -13.63 -3.77 -14.47
C THR A 22 -12.92 -2.69 -13.66
N LEU A 23 -12.07 -3.09 -12.72
CA LEU A 23 -11.29 -2.16 -11.89
C LEU A 23 -10.29 -1.38 -12.75
N VAL A 24 -9.54 -2.08 -13.59
CA VAL A 24 -8.55 -1.47 -14.48
C VAL A 24 -9.19 -0.48 -15.44
N GLN A 25 -10.32 -0.84 -16.07
CA GLN A 25 -11.07 0.07 -16.92
C GLN A 25 -11.59 1.31 -16.17
N SER A 26 -12.04 1.13 -14.92
CA SER A 26 -12.46 2.25 -14.07
C SER A 26 -11.31 3.21 -13.80
N ASP A 27 -10.12 2.68 -13.52
CA ASP A 27 -8.92 3.47 -13.25
C ASP A 27 -8.45 4.24 -14.50
N VAL A 28 -8.49 3.61 -15.68
CA VAL A 28 -8.18 4.27 -16.96
C VAL A 28 -9.15 5.43 -17.21
N ARG A 29 -10.47 5.21 -17.10
CA ARG A 29 -11.47 6.26 -17.30
C ARG A 29 -11.29 7.42 -16.31
N ALA A 30 -10.97 7.13 -15.05
CA ALA A 30 -10.72 8.16 -14.05
C ALA A 30 -9.44 8.97 -14.36
N ALA A 31 -8.39 8.31 -14.86
CA ALA A 31 -7.15 8.96 -15.27
C ALA A 31 -7.35 9.79 -16.55
N GLU A 32 -8.09 9.30 -17.53
CA GLU A 32 -8.46 10.03 -18.74
C GLU A 32 -9.25 11.28 -18.41
N PHE A 33 -10.27 11.17 -17.56
CA PHE A 33 -11.06 12.32 -17.14
C PHE A 33 -10.19 13.40 -16.51
N LYS A 34 -9.25 13.04 -15.63
CA LYS A 34 -8.30 13.99 -15.02
C LYS A 34 -7.36 14.63 -16.05
N ALA A 35 -6.87 13.83 -17.01
CA ALA A 35 -5.95 14.33 -18.02
C ALA A 35 -6.64 15.23 -19.06
N THR A 36 -7.94 15.05 -19.31
CA THR A 36 -8.69 15.80 -20.33
C THR A 36 -9.54 16.93 -19.75
N SER A 37 -9.79 16.96 -18.45
CA SER A 37 -10.63 17.98 -17.80
C SER A 37 -10.03 19.40 -17.83
N THR A 38 -8.76 19.55 -18.18
CA THR A 38 -8.06 20.83 -18.22
C THR A 38 -7.29 20.99 -19.55
N ASN A 39 -7.28 22.21 -20.12
CA ASN A 39 -6.53 22.51 -21.35
C ASN A 39 -5.02 22.31 -21.23
N LYS A 40 -4.47 22.28 -19.99
CA LYS A 40 -3.07 21.98 -19.70
C LYS A 40 -3.01 20.96 -18.57
N PRO A 41 -3.05 19.66 -18.87
CA PRO A 41 -2.94 18.63 -17.85
C PRO A 41 -1.58 18.69 -17.15
N ALA A 42 -1.56 18.48 -15.83
CA ALA A 42 -0.30 18.39 -15.10
C ALA A 42 0.49 17.15 -15.56
N ALA A 43 1.81 17.25 -15.58
CA ALA A 43 2.67 16.12 -15.98
C ALA A 43 2.38 14.82 -15.19
N ARG A 44 2.00 14.96 -13.91
CA ARG A 44 1.58 13.81 -13.07
C ARG A 44 0.31 13.14 -13.57
N ASP A 45 -0.65 13.90 -14.13
CA ASP A 45 -1.92 13.35 -14.62
C ASP A 45 -1.69 12.60 -15.94
N THR A 46 -0.80 13.11 -16.79
CA THR A 46 -0.35 12.40 -17.99
C THR A 46 0.40 11.11 -17.66
N LEU A 47 1.26 11.13 -16.63
CA LEU A 47 1.94 9.92 -16.16
C LEU A 47 0.97 8.91 -15.54
N ALA A 48 -0.01 9.37 -14.78
CA ALA A 48 -1.04 8.52 -14.20
C ALA A 48 -1.87 7.82 -15.29
N LEU A 49 -2.24 8.53 -16.34
CA LEU A 49 -2.94 7.95 -17.50
C LEU A 49 -2.10 6.88 -18.19
N ARG A 50 -0.83 7.18 -18.48
CA ARG A 50 0.08 6.18 -19.10
C ARG A 50 0.25 4.94 -18.22
N SER A 51 0.36 5.13 -16.91
CA SER A 51 0.46 4.01 -15.97
C SER A 51 -0.82 3.16 -15.95
N ALA A 52 -1.99 3.79 -15.94
CA ALA A 52 -3.27 3.08 -15.99
C ALA A 52 -3.44 2.28 -17.29
N GLN A 53 -3.10 2.87 -18.44
CA GLN A 53 -3.14 2.20 -19.75
C GLN A 53 -2.13 1.04 -19.82
N ALA A 54 -0.94 1.18 -19.24
CA ALA A 54 0.02 0.09 -19.16
C ALA A 54 -0.53 -1.08 -18.34
N THR A 55 -1.15 -0.78 -17.18
CA THR A 55 -1.80 -1.81 -16.34
C THR A 55 -2.94 -2.51 -17.09
N GLU A 56 -3.75 -1.77 -17.86
CA GLU A 56 -4.81 -2.33 -18.71
C GLU A 56 -4.25 -3.28 -19.77
N SER A 57 -3.16 -2.88 -20.43
CA SER A 57 -2.49 -3.72 -21.42
C SER A 57 -1.90 -4.99 -20.81
N GLU A 58 -1.30 -4.90 -19.63
CA GLU A 58 -0.75 -6.05 -18.90
C GLU A 58 -1.86 -7.00 -18.45
N GLU A 59 -2.97 -6.46 -17.92
CA GLU A 59 -4.14 -7.27 -17.52
C GLU A 59 -4.74 -7.97 -18.72
N ALA A 60 -4.95 -7.29 -19.82
CA ALA A 60 -5.49 -7.85 -21.07
C ALA A 60 -4.56 -8.94 -21.65
N SER A 61 -3.26 -8.88 -21.38
CA SER A 61 -2.30 -9.93 -21.77
C SER A 61 -2.26 -11.12 -20.80
N GLY A 62 -3.11 -11.10 -19.73
CA GLY A 62 -3.22 -12.18 -18.77
C GLY A 62 -2.44 -11.98 -17.47
N ALA A 63 -1.89 -10.79 -17.22
CA ALA A 63 -1.26 -10.48 -15.95
C ALA A 63 -2.31 -10.38 -14.83
N GLY A 64 -2.02 -10.99 -13.68
CA GLY A 64 -2.89 -10.92 -12.51
C GLY A 64 -2.79 -9.56 -11.79
N LEU A 65 -3.94 -8.97 -11.45
CA LEU A 65 -3.98 -7.77 -10.64
C LEU A 65 -3.85 -8.11 -9.15
N VAL A 66 -3.00 -7.38 -8.44
CA VAL A 66 -2.71 -7.64 -7.02
C VAL A 66 -2.73 -6.32 -6.24
N ASN A 67 -3.52 -6.28 -5.17
CA ASN A 67 -3.35 -5.25 -4.16
C ASN A 67 -2.19 -5.64 -3.24
N PHE A 68 -1.32 -4.69 -2.92
CA PHE A 68 -0.24 -4.94 -1.99
C PHE A 68 -0.25 -3.94 -0.84
N GLY A 69 0.23 -4.39 0.31
CA GLY A 69 0.49 -3.57 1.49
C GLY A 69 1.94 -3.74 1.94
N ILE A 70 2.47 -2.75 2.59
CA ILE A 70 3.81 -2.80 3.17
C ILE A 70 3.73 -2.55 4.68
N LEU A 71 4.38 -3.40 5.46
CA LEU A 71 4.59 -3.21 6.89
C LEU A 71 6.09 -3.06 7.15
N VAL A 72 6.45 -1.99 7.83
CA VAL A 72 7.83 -1.72 8.26
C VAL A 72 7.88 -1.80 9.76
N THR A 73 8.66 -2.75 10.29
CA THR A 73 8.90 -2.91 11.72
C THR A 73 10.33 -2.50 12.04
N ALA A 74 10.48 -1.51 12.91
CA ALA A 74 11.76 -1.11 13.48
C ALA A 74 11.75 -1.45 14.96
N THR A 75 12.75 -2.21 15.42
CA THR A 75 12.93 -2.57 16.83
C THR A 75 13.99 -1.67 17.43
N VAL A 76 13.63 -0.99 18.51
CA VAL A 76 14.51 -0.13 19.31
C VAL A 76 14.67 -0.76 20.69
N ILE A 77 15.90 -0.86 21.19
CA ILE A 77 16.19 -1.45 22.51
C ILE A 77 16.10 -0.38 23.59
N ASP A 78 16.61 0.82 23.27
CA ASP A 78 16.64 1.95 24.20
C ASP A 78 15.45 2.88 23.90
N PRO A 79 14.47 3.01 24.82
CA PRO A 79 13.30 3.87 24.62
C PRO A 79 13.64 5.33 24.31
N VAL A 80 14.77 5.84 24.81
CA VAL A 80 15.21 7.22 24.56
C VAL A 80 15.45 7.46 23.06
N LYS A 81 15.80 6.42 22.31
CA LYS A 81 16.08 6.48 20.86
C LYS A 81 14.86 6.26 19.97
N GLU A 82 13.68 6.10 20.56
CA GLU A 82 12.45 5.84 19.76
C GLU A 82 12.16 6.98 18.79
N ALA A 83 12.28 8.23 19.22
CA ALA A 83 12.02 9.40 18.37
C ALA A 83 12.99 9.48 17.19
N GLU A 84 14.26 9.19 17.39
CA GLU A 84 15.28 9.17 16.34
C GLU A 84 15.04 8.02 15.35
N ALA A 85 14.73 6.84 15.86
CA ALA A 85 14.41 5.69 15.03
C ALA A 85 13.16 5.92 14.17
N ARG A 86 12.15 6.58 14.72
CA ARG A 86 10.94 6.98 13.99
C ARG A 86 11.28 7.95 12.87
N ALA A 87 12.01 9.01 13.15
CA ALA A 87 12.46 9.96 12.14
C ALA A 87 13.28 9.29 11.03
N ALA A 88 14.12 8.32 11.39
CA ALA A 88 14.89 7.54 10.42
C ALA A 88 13.99 6.71 9.49
N VAL A 89 12.91 6.10 10.00
CA VAL A 89 11.94 5.34 9.20
C VAL A 89 11.15 6.28 8.28
N ASP A 90 10.72 7.44 8.78
CA ASP A 90 10.02 8.45 7.99
C ASP A 90 10.89 8.98 6.84
N ASN A 91 12.16 9.24 7.09
CA ASN A 91 13.13 9.64 6.07
C ASN A 91 13.36 8.55 5.01
N LEU A 92 13.43 7.28 5.41
CA LEU A 92 13.52 6.17 4.47
C LEU A 92 12.26 6.06 3.59
N GLY A 93 11.09 6.26 4.19
CA GLY A 93 9.82 6.33 3.46
C GLY A 93 9.82 7.46 2.42
N ALA A 94 10.22 8.66 2.83
CA ALA A 94 10.31 9.82 1.95
C ALA A 94 11.29 9.58 0.78
N THR A 95 12.47 9.01 1.04
CA THR A 95 13.46 8.67 0.02
C THR A 95 12.93 7.66 -0.99
N ALA A 96 12.14 6.69 -0.51
CA ALA A 96 11.47 5.69 -1.35
C ALA A 96 10.18 6.22 -2.02
N ARG A 97 9.82 7.50 -1.82
CA ARG A 97 8.55 8.10 -2.24
C ARG A 97 7.32 7.37 -1.70
N LEU A 98 7.45 6.75 -0.53
CA LEU A 98 6.39 6.06 0.18
C LEU A 98 5.93 6.92 1.35
N ARG A 99 4.62 7.04 1.51
CA ARG A 99 4.04 7.66 2.70
C ARG A 99 3.72 6.57 3.70
N LEU A 100 4.59 6.41 4.69
CA LEU A 100 4.37 5.48 5.80
C LEU A 100 3.48 6.14 6.85
N ARG A 101 2.63 5.36 7.48
CA ARG A 101 1.78 5.79 8.59
C ARG A 101 2.05 4.94 9.82
N PRO A 102 2.42 5.55 10.96
CA PRO A 102 2.58 4.82 12.20
C PRO A 102 1.27 4.13 12.63
N VAL A 103 1.35 2.91 13.13
CA VAL A 103 0.21 2.10 13.56
C VAL A 103 0.05 2.23 15.06
N TYR A 104 -0.33 3.42 15.55
CA TYR A 104 -0.55 3.64 16.96
C TYR A 104 -1.78 2.87 17.48
N GLY A 105 -1.67 2.29 18.67
CA GLY A 105 -2.75 1.53 19.30
C GLY A 105 -3.00 0.14 18.73
N SER A 106 -2.27 -0.26 17.65
CA SER A 106 -2.40 -1.59 17.04
C SER A 106 -1.03 -2.15 16.64
N GLN A 107 0.03 -1.74 17.33
CA GLN A 107 1.41 -2.13 17.01
C GLN A 107 1.65 -3.63 17.20
N ASP A 108 1.05 -4.23 18.22
CA ASP A 108 1.08 -5.66 18.53
C ASP A 108 0.50 -6.50 17.37
N SER A 109 -0.68 -6.14 16.93
CA SER A 109 -1.38 -6.81 15.81
C SER A 109 -0.61 -6.64 14.50
N ALA A 110 -0.10 -5.43 14.22
CA ALA A 110 0.71 -5.17 13.04
C ALA A 110 2.05 -5.92 13.09
N PHE A 111 2.67 -6.02 14.28
CA PHE A 111 3.88 -6.79 14.47
C PHE A 111 3.64 -8.29 14.22
N ALA A 112 2.56 -8.84 14.79
CA ALA A 112 2.18 -10.24 14.57
C ALA A 112 1.92 -10.54 13.09
N ALA A 113 1.24 -9.64 12.38
CA ALA A 113 1.00 -9.76 10.94
C ALA A 113 2.28 -9.66 10.10
N ALA A 114 3.28 -8.94 10.58
CA ALA A 114 4.57 -8.83 9.92
C ALA A 114 5.46 -10.07 10.10
N LEU A 115 5.11 -10.99 10.98
CA LEU A 115 5.79 -12.27 11.15
C LEU A 115 5.33 -13.26 10.08
N PRO A 116 6.20 -14.21 9.64
CA PRO A 116 5.85 -15.22 8.64
C PRO A 116 5.00 -16.35 9.26
N LEU A 117 3.92 -15.98 9.96
CA LEU A 117 3.03 -16.90 10.65
C LEU A 117 1.77 -17.23 9.83
N GLY A 118 1.63 -16.71 8.62
CA GLY A 118 0.43 -16.89 7.79
C GLY A 118 -0.82 -16.19 8.34
N LEU A 119 -0.66 -15.23 9.25
CA LEU A 119 -1.79 -14.49 9.81
C LEU A 119 -2.37 -13.51 8.77
N VAL A 120 -3.64 -13.69 8.45
CA VAL A 120 -4.40 -12.78 7.60
C VAL A 120 -5.19 -11.84 8.51
N LEU A 121 -4.70 -10.62 8.70
CA LEU A 121 -5.28 -9.65 9.65
C LEU A 121 -6.79 -9.45 9.46
N THR A 122 -7.26 -9.36 8.22
CA THR A 122 -8.68 -9.17 7.91
C THR A 122 -9.57 -10.32 8.39
N LYS A 123 -9.01 -11.50 8.64
CA LYS A 123 -9.75 -12.65 9.18
C LYS A 123 -9.78 -12.66 10.70
N HIS A 124 -8.86 -11.97 11.36
CA HIS A 124 -8.66 -11.98 12.81
C HIS A 124 -9.11 -10.69 13.50
N VAL A 125 -9.39 -9.63 12.75
CA VAL A 125 -9.94 -8.40 13.31
C VAL A 125 -11.45 -8.53 13.44
N ALA A 126 -11.97 -8.34 14.66
CA ALA A 126 -13.40 -8.24 14.92
C ALA A 126 -13.93 -6.87 14.41
N VAL A 127 -13.95 -6.68 13.10
CA VAL A 127 -14.54 -5.48 12.49
C VAL A 127 -16.04 -5.75 12.32
N PRO A 128 -16.92 -4.86 12.81
CA PRO A 128 -18.36 -4.96 12.57
C PRO A 128 -18.67 -5.14 11.09
N ALA A 129 -19.64 -5.99 10.76
CA ALA A 129 -19.98 -6.33 9.37
C ALA A 129 -20.24 -5.10 8.49
N ALA A 130 -20.85 -4.05 9.05
CA ALA A 130 -21.12 -2.79 8.37
C ALA A 130 -19.86 -2.03 7.88
N LEU A 131 -18.69 -2.33 8.42
CA LEU A 131 -17.41 -1.71 8.01
C LEU A 131 -16.60 -2.61 7.07
N ARG A 132 -16.95 -3.90 6.94
CA ARG A 132 -16.25 -4.84 6.04
C ARG A 132 -16.55 -4.60 4.57
N GLU A 133 -17.70 -4.01 4.25
CA GLU A 133 -18.14 -3.76 2.86
C GLU A 133 -17.50 -2.52 2.24
N ARG A 134 -16.79 -1.70 3.01
CA ARG A 134 -16.16 -0.45 2.57
C ARG A 134 -14.65 -0.53 2.35
N VAL A 135 -14.05 -1.71 2.41
CA VAL A 135 -12.59 -1.91 2.22
C VAL A 135 -12.33 -2.83 1.04
#